data_2ce0bab9fafec8531671ffd0c65c6719
#
_entry.id   2ce0bab9fafec8531671ffd0c65c6719
#
_cell.length_a   1.000
_cell.length_b   1.000
_cell.length_c   1.000
_cell.angle_alpha   90.00
_cell.angle_beta   90.00
_cell.angle_gamma   90.00
#
_symmetry.space_group_name_H-M   'P 1'
#
loop_
_entity.id
_entity.type
_entity.pdbx_description
1 polymer ?
#
loop_
_entity_poly.entity_id
_entity_poly.type
_entity_poly.pdbx_seq_one_letter_code
_entity_poly.pdbx_strand_id
1 'polypeptide(L)'
;MLDKLAEINVRFEKLTEELGQPDVVQDQERFRKLSQEHSGMQEIVECYHSYLEIQQELGDNRDLAESKEEDLEIREMAEQEIPQLRQKLDELEKQIQLLLIPKDPDDSRNTIIEIRAGTGGDEAALFARDLFQMYAHFXESRKWRIKLLNESKNDLGGFKEITFSIEGKDVFSHLKFEGGVHRVQRVPKTETQGRIHTSAATVAVLPEVEDVEIEINPGDLRIDVYRSSGPGGQSVNTTDSAVRITHIPTGLVVICQNEKSQLKNKAQALKVLRARLYEKELEAQQSVTAEQRRGMVGSGDRSERIRTYNFPQGRMTDHRINLTLYKLEDIMLGKLEQVIEPLLSHHQAEQLKAS
;
A
#
# COMPACT_ATOMS: atom_id res chain seq x y z
N MET A 1 -12.06 1.06 23.48
CA MET A 1 -10.76 0.39 23.25
C MET A 1 -10.77 -1.06 23.73
N LEU A 2 -10.96 -1.32 25.02
CA LEU A 2 -10.90 -2.68 25.57
C LEU A 2 -11.89 -3.66 24.94
N ASP A 3 -13.10 -3.23 24.62
CA ASP A 3 -14.11 -4.09 23.95
C ASP A 3 -13.61 -4.55 22.56
N LYS A 4 -13.03 -3.63 21.78
CA LYS A 4 -12.42 -3.95 20.47
C LYS A 4 -11.28 -4.98 20.63
N LEU A 5 -10.45 -4.82 21.65
CA LEU A 5 -9.33 -5.74 21.92
C LEU A 5 -9.83 -7.13 22.29
N ALA A 6 -10.88 -7.20 23.09
CA ALA A 6 -11.51 -8.49 23.44
C ALA A 6 -12.07 -9.20 22.20
N GLU A 7 -12.71 -8.45 21.29
CA GLU A 7 -13.19 -8.99 20.00
C GLU A 7 -12.04 -9.51 19.13
N ILE A 8 -10.94 -8.77 19.06
CA ILE A 8 -9.73 -9.16 18.31
C ILE A 8 -9.14 -10.44 18.90
N ASN A 9 -9.05 -10.52 20.24
CA ASN A 9 -8.54 -11.72 20.91
C ASN A 9 -9.39 -12.96 20.59
N VAL A 10 -10.72 -12.83 20.66
CA VAL A 10 -11.64 -13.92 20.33
C VAL A 10 -11.46 -14.35 18.86
N ARG A 11 -11.30 -13.38 17.96
CA ARG A 11 -11.05 -13.68 16.52
C ARG A 11 -9.72 -14.40 16.33
N PHE A 12 -8.67 -13.95 17.01
CA PHE A 12 -7.33 -14.56 16.99
C PHE A 12 -7.37 -16.03 17.45
N GLU A 13 -8.06 -16.31 18.54
CA GLU A 13 -8.23 -17.68 19.06
C GLU A 13 -8.95 -18.57 18.03
N LYS A 14 -10.02 -18.07 17.42
CA LYS A 14 -10.74 -18.79 16.35
C LYS A 14 -9.84 -19.07 15.14
N LEU A 15 -9.05 -18.09 14.73
CA LEU A 15 -8.09 -18.26 13.62
C LEU A 15 -7.05 -19.33 13.95
N THR A 16 -6.58 -19.36 15.19
CA THR A 16 -5.62 -20.36 15.66
C THR A 16 -6.24 -21.77 15.55
N GLU A 17 -7.50 -21.92 15.97
CA GLU A 17 -8.24 -23.19 15.85
C GLU A 17 -8.47 -23.58 14.37
N GLU A 18 -8.89 -22.63 13.54
CA GLU A 18 -9.14 -22.85 12.09
C GLU A 18 -7.86 -23.28 11.36
N LEU A 19 -6.73 -22.65 11.64
CA LEU A 19 -5.43 -22.98 11.06
C LEU A 19 -4.95 -24.40 11.41
N GLY A 20 -5.42 -24.95 12.53
CA GLY A 20 -5.12 -26.31 12.95
C GLY A 20 -5.98 -27.38 12.28
N GLN A 21 -7.00 -26.99 11.50
CA GLN A 21 -7.92 -27.96 10.88
C GLN A 21 -7.32 -28.58 9.61
N PRO A 22 -7.41 -29.91 9.44
CA PRO A 22 -6.78 -30.60 8.28
C PRO A 22 -7.28 -30.13 6.91
N ASP A 23 -8.55 -29.74 6.81
CA ASP A 23 -9.15 -29.23 5.57
C ASP A 23 -8.57 -27.86 5.16
N VAL A 24 -8.28 -27.01 6.12
CA VAL A 24 -7.66 -25.70 5.87
C VAL A 24 -6.19 -25.88 5.41
N VAL A 25 -5.46 -26.80 6.04
CA VAL A 25 -4.05 -27.10 5.69
C VAL A 25 -3.93 -27.62 4.25
N GLN A 26 -4.94 -28.31 3.73
CA GLN A 26 -4.95 -28.82 2.36
C GLN A 26 -5.29 -27.73 1.32
N ASP A 27 -5.96 -26.66 1.73
CA ASP A 27 -6.29 -25.53 0.85
C ASP A 27 -5.26 -24.40 1.04
N GLN A 28 -4.26 -24.36 0.16
CA GLN A 28 -3.13 -23.42 0.23
C GLN A 28 -3.58 -21.96 0.22
N GLU A 29 -4.59 -21.61 -0.57
CA GLU A 29 -5.05 -20.22 -0.68
C GLU A 29 -5.78 -19.79 0.60
N ARG A 30 -6.66 -20.62 1.10
CA ARG A 30 -7.38 -20.39 2.37
C ARG A 30 -6.39 -20.33 3.55
N PHE A 31 -5.46 -21.27 3.61
CA PHE A 31 -4.40 -21.30 4.63
C PHE A 31 -3.58 -20.00 4.63
N ARG A 32 -3.17 -19.55 3.43
CA ARG A 32 -2.39 -18.31 3.29
C ARG A 32 -3.15 -17.09 3.81
N LYS A 33 -4.44 -16.94 3.43
CA LYS A 33 -5.30 -15.83 3.89
C LYS A 33 -5.46 -15.82 5.41
N LEU A 34 -5.78 -16.97 5.99
CA LEU A 34 -5.97 -17.10 7.44
C LEU A 34 -4.65 -16.86 8.21
N SER A 35 -3.52 -17.35 7.68
CA SER A 35 -2.19 -17.12 8.28
C SER A 35 -1.81 -15.63 8.25
N GLN A 36 -2.12 -14.92 7.17
CA GLN A 36 -1.87 -13.48 7.07
C GLN A 36 -2.72 -12.71 8.09
N GLU A 37 -4.02 -13.06 8.20
CA GLU A 37 -4.92 -12.44 9.18
C GLU A 37 -4.43 -12.69 10.61
N HIS A 38 -4.07 -13.93 10.93
CA HIS A 38 -3.54 -14.34 12.24
C HIS A 38 -2.25 -13.58 12.60
N SER A 39 -1.27 -13.57 11.67
CA SER A 39 0.00 -12.84 11.87
C SER A 39 -0.22 -11.34 12.05
N GLY A 40 -1.20 -10.78 11.36
CA GLY A 40 -1.55 -9.36 11.47
C GLY A 40 -2.10 -8.98 12.85
N MET A 41 -2.69 -9.93 13.55
CA MET A 41 -3.28 -9.73 14.89
C MET A 41 -2.33 -10.08 16.03
N GLN A 42 -1.27 -10.84 15.78
CA GLN A 42 -0.40 -11.40 16.82
C GLN A 42 0.14 -10.33 17.77
N GLU A 43 0.74 -9.29 17.22
CA GLU A 43 1.39 -8.22 17.99
C GLU A 43 0.40 -7.49 18.91
N ILE A 44 -0.80 -7.21 18.41
CA ILE A 44 -1.82 -6.51 19.21
C ILE A 44 -2.37 -7.42 20.32
N VAL A 45 -2.51 -8.71 20.06
CA VAL A 45 -2.97 -9.70 21.07
C VAL A 45 -1.91 -9.86 22.16
N GLU A 46 -0.63 -9.94 21.80
CA GLU A 46 0.48 -10.00 22.77
C GLU A 46 0.51 -8.75 23.67
N CYS A 47 0.37 -7.56 23.08
CA CYS A 47 0.27 -6.32 23.84
C CYS A 47 -0.95 -6.28 24.75
N TYR A 48 -2.09 -6.79 24.28
CA TYR A 48 -3.32 -6.86 25.07
C TYR A 48 -3.17 -7.79 26.28
N HIS A 49 -2.57 -8.97 26.09
CA HIS A 49 -2.30 -9.90 27.20
C HIS A 49 -1.36 -9.24 28.24
N SER A 50 -0.27 -8.62 27.77
CA SER A 50 0.64 -7.89 28.66
C SER A 50 -0.06 -6.76 29.41
N TYR A 51 -0.97 -6.05 28.75
CA TYR A 51 -1.77 -5.00 29.38
C TYR A 51 -2.64 -5.59 30.52
N LEU A 52 -3.32 -6.71 30.27
CA LEU A 52 -4.17 -7.35 31.28
C LEU A 52 -3.34 -7.86 32.48
N GLU A 53 -2.16 -8.46 32.22
CA GLU A 53 -1.24 -8.91 33.28
C GLU A 53 -0.79 -7.74 34.16
N ILE A 54 -0.32 -6.65 33.56
CA ILE A 54 0.13 -5.45 34.29
C ILE A 54 -1.04 -4.80 35.05
N GLN A 55 -2.23 -4.78 34.46
CA GLN A 55 -3.43 -4.26 35.09
C GLN A 55 -3.80 -5.08 36.35
N GLN A 56 -3.71 -6.39 36.24
CA GLN A 56 -3.96 -7.28 37.36
C GLN A 56 -2.91 -7.07 38.49
N GLU A 57 -1.62 -7.06 38.11
CA GLU A 57 -0.50 -6.82 39.01
C GLU A 57 -0.64 -5.48 39.74
N LEU A 58 -1.09 -4.45 39.05
CA LEU A 58 -1.36 -3.13 39.64
C LEU A 58 -2.51 -3.21 40.66
N GLY A 59 -3.56 -3.99 40.35
CA GLY A 59 -4.67 -4.26 41.26
C GLY A 59 -4.18 -4.95 42.53
N ASP A 60 -3.46 -6.04 42.37
CA ASP A 60 -2.91 -6.84 43.49
C ASP A 60 -1.99 -5.99 44.37
N ASN A 61 -1.11 -5.18 43.79
CA ASN A 61 -0.21 -4.30 44.56
C ASN A 61 -0.98 -3.18 45.29
N ARG A 62 -2.09 -2.69 44.77
CA ARG A 62 -2.96 -1.72 45.45
C ARG A 62 -3.62 -2.36 46.67
N ASP A 63 -4.16 -3.58 46.52
CA ASP A 63 -4.80 -4.31 47.57
C ASP A 63 -3.80 -4.64 48.71
N LEU A 64 -2.57 -5.04 48.37
CA LEU A 64 -1.47 -5.27 49.30
C LEU A 64 -1.08 -3.98 50.07
N ALA A 65 -0.94 -2.87 49.35
CA ALA A 65 -0.58 -1.58 49.94
C ALA A 65 -1.65 -1.05 50.92
N GLU A 66 -2.93 -1.34 50.64
CA GLU A 66 -4.05 -0.91 51.48
C GLU A 66 -4.39 -1.92 52.63
N SER A 67 -3.87 -3.14 52.54
CA SER A 67 -4.17 -4.19 53.53
C SER A 67 -3.56 -3.89 54.91
N LYS A 68 -4.38 -3.96 55.94
CA LYS A 68 -3.91 -3.81 57.31
C LYS A 68 -3.38 -5.11 57.95
N GLU A 69 -3.56 -6.21 57.26
CA GLU A 69 -3.14 -7.55 57.71
C GLU A 69 -1.72 -7.91 57.28
N GLU A 70 -1.18 -7.18 56.25
CA GLU A 70 0.15 -7.41 55.67
C GLU A 70 1.26 -6.68 56.47
N ASP A 71 2.46 -7.23 56.43
CA ASP A 71 3.65 -6.63 57.04
C ASP A 71 4.00 -5.28 56.42
N LEU A 72 4.53 -4.37 57.19
CA LEU A 72 4.89 -3.02 56.77
C LEU A 72 5.85 -3.04 55.56
N GLU A 73 6.83 -3.95 55.55
CA GLU A 73 7.78 -4.13 54.45
C GLU A 73 7.08 -4.48 53.13
N ILE A 74 6.12 -5.39 53.17
CA ILE A 74 5.34 -5.82 51.99
C ILE A 74 4.54 -4.64 51.44
N ARG A 75 3.91 -3.88 52.30
CA ARG A 75 3.12 -2.69 51.92
C ARG A 75 4.00 -1.62 51.27
N GLU A 76 5.17 -1.33 51.85
CA GLU A 76 6.12 -0.35 51.31
C GLU A 76 6.66 -0.79 49.93
N MET A 77 6.94 -2.08 49.73
CA MET A 77 7.36 -2.63 48.45
C MET A 77 6.25 -2.46 47.42
N ALA A 78 5.02 -2.83 47.75
CA ALA A 78 3.87 -2.65 46.85
C ALA A 78 3.67 -1.18 46.45
N GLU A 79 3.78 -0.26 47.44
CA GLU A 79 3.67 1.18 47.16
C GLU A 79 4.76 1.69 46.17
N GLN A 80 5.96 1.14 46.24
CA GLN A 80 7.08 1.51 45.37
C GLN A 80 6.92 0.97 43.96
N GLU A 81 6.24 -0.16 43.76
CA GLU A 81 6.00 -0.76 42.43
C GLU A 81 4.85 -0.09 41.68
N ILE A 82 3.83 0.42 42.37
CA ILE A 82 2.64 1.02 41.79
C ILE A 82 2.99 2.10 40.72
N PRO A 83 3.91 3.06 40.97
CA PRO A 83 4.24 4.08 39.93
C PRO A 83 4.87 3.46 38.68
N GLN A 84 5.70 2.43 38.82
CA GLN A 84 6.33 1.76 37.69
C GLN A 84 5.31 0.99 36.84
N LEU A 85 4.39 0.29 37.51
CA LEU A 85 3.30 -0.44 36.84
C LEU A 85 2.36 0.51 36.10
N ARG A 86 2.05 1.67 36.68
CA ARG A 86 1.27 2.72 36.00
C ARG A 86 1.96 3.23 34.74
N GLN A 87 3.27 3.48 34.82
CA GLN A 87 4.04 3.93 33.66
C GLN A 87 4.01 2.87 32.55
N LYS A 88 4.26 1.60 32.90
CA LYS A 88 4.19 0.50 31.93
C LYS A 88 2.80 0.40 31.28
N LEU A 89 1.74 0.58 32.05
CA LEU A 89 0.37 0.55 31.59
C LEU A 89 0.11 1.67 30.58
N ASP A 90 0.55 2.89 30.88
CA ASP A 90 0.45 4.06 29.98
C ASP A 90 1.22 3.82 28.67
N GLU A 91 2.39 3.19 28.75
CA GLU A 91 3.21 2.86 27.57
C GLU A 91 2.50 1.81 26.69
N LEU A 92 1.95 0.74 27.32
CA LEU A 92 1.19 -0.29 26.61
C LEU A 92 -0.09 0.27 25.98
N GLU A 93 -0.80 1.18 26.66
CA GLU A 93 -1.99 1.84 26.09
C GLU A 93 -1.65 2.60 24.81
N LYS A 94 -0.56 3.35 24.82
CA LYS A 94 -0.08 4.09 23.63
C LYS A 94 0.29 3.13 22.49
N GLN A 95 0.99 2.04 22.82
CA GLN A 95 1.37 1.02 21.85
C GLN A 95 0.13 0.35 21.23
N ILE A 96 -0.85 -0.03 22.05
CA ILE A 96 -2.12 -0.61 21.61
C ILE A 96 -2.87 0.38 20.70
N GLN A 97 -2.93 1.65 21.07
CA GLN A 97 -3.58 2.68 20.24
C GLN A 97 -2.95 2.74 18.85
N LEU A 98 -1.62 2.67 18.77
CA LEU A 98 -0.90 2.65 17.48
C LEU A 98 -1.20 1.37 16.68
N LEU A 99 -1.27 0.22 17.34
CA LEU A 99 -1.56 -1.07 16.70
C LEU A 99 -3.02 -1.18 16.23
N LEU A 100 -3.94 -0.45 16.85
CA LEU A 100 -5.36 -0.39 16.47
C LEU A 100 -5.61 0.49 15.23
N ILE A 101 -4.63 1.28 14.79
CA ILE A 101 -4.75 2.06 13.56
C ILE A 101 -4.90 1.07 12.39
N PRO A 102 -5.96 1.21 11.57
CA PRO A 102 -6.13 0.32 10.43
C PRO A 102 -4.93 0.38 9.50
N LYS A 103 -4.25 -0.74 9.32
CA LYS A 103 -3.15 -0.83 8.36
C LYS A 103 -3.72 -0.72 6.94
N ASP A 104 -3.11 0.09 6.12
CA ASP A 104 -3.43 0.19 4.70
C ASP A 104 -3.11 -1.19 4.06
N PRO A 105 -4.08 -1.84 3.38
CA PRO A 105 -3.82 -3.14 2.77
C PRO A 105 -2.69 -3.11 1.76
N ASP A 106 -2.39 -1.95 1.20
CA ASP A 106 -1.30 -1.78 0.24
C ASP A 106 0.08 -1.66 0.90
N ASP A 107 0.16 -1.42 2.22
CA ASP A 107 1.42 -1.16 2.95
C ASP A 107 2.46 -2.28 2.77
N SER A 108 2.04 -3.53 2.67
CA SER A 108 2.93 -4.69 2.51
C SER A 108 3.35 -4.94 1.06
N ARG A 109 2.78 -4.20 0.10
CA ARG A 109 3.02 -4.41 -1.33
C ARG A 109 4.37 -3.86 -1.79
N ASN A 110 4.88 -4.45 -2.86
CA ASN A 110 5.93 -3.83 -3.67
C ASN A 110 5.44 -2.50 -4.24
N THR A 111 6.35 -1.69 -4.70
CA THR A 111 6.04 -0.30 -5.09
C THR A 111 6.60 0.01 -6.46
N ILE A 112 5.84 0.69 -7.28
CA ILE A 112 6.29 1.27 -8.54
C ILE A 112 6.47 2.77 -8.30
N ILE A 113 7.68 3.28 -8.61
CA ILE A 113 7.96 4.72 -8.55
C ILE A 113 8.18 5.23 -9.97
N GLU A 114 7.48 6.33 -10.28
CA GLU A 114 7.65 7.08 -11.53
C GLU A 114 8.19 8.47 -11.18
N ILE A 115 9.33 8.83 -11.73
CA ILE A 115 9.91 10.18 -11.57
C ILE A 115 9.89 10.85 -12.94
N ARG A 116 9.30 12.04 -13.02
CA ARG A 116 9.25 12.82 -14.25
C ARG A 116 9.82 14.20 -14.02
N ALA A 117 10.60 14.70 -14.97
CA ALA A 117 11.04 16.08 -15.01
C ALA A 117 9.80 16.98 -15.15
N GLY A 118 9.65 17.94 -14.25
CA GLY A 118 8.62 18.97 -14.29
C GLY A 118 9.14 20.28 -14.86
N THR A 119 8.78 21.38 -14.23
CA THR A 119 9.20 22.71 -14.63
C THR A 119 10.72 22.89 -14.42
N GLY A 120 11.46 23.27 -15.47
CA GLY A 120 12.90 23.56 -15.37
C GLY A 120 13.77 22.96 -16.47
N GLY A 121 13.17 22.30 -17.46
CA GLY A 121 13.90 21.77 -18.62
C GLY A 121 14.98 20.76 -18.24
N ASP A 122 16.19 20.93 -18.76
CA ASP A 122 17.32 20.01 -18.52
C ASP A 122 17.71 19.90 -17.03
N GLU A 123 17.58 20.98 -16.28
CA GLU A 123 17.88 20.96 -14.83
C GLU A 123 16.87 20.10 -14.08
N ALA A 124 15.58 20.13 -14.48
CA ALA A 124 14.57 19.25 -13.92
C ALA A 124 14.87 17.77 -14.22
N ALA A 125 15.37 17.48 -15.43
CA ALA A 125 15.78 16.12 -15.81
C ALA A 125 17.01 15.62 -15.02
N LEU A 126 17.98 16.50 -14.77
CA LEU A 126 19.14 16.19 -13.93
C LEU A 126 18.70 15.95 -12.48
N PHE A 127 17.77 16.76 -11.97
CA PHE A 127 17.23 16.58 -10.62
C PHE A 127 16.43 15.27 -10.49
N ALA A 128 15.68 14.89 -11.54
CA ALA A 128 14.97 13.59 -11.57
C ALA A 128 15.98 12.42 -11.44
N ARG A 129 17.14 12.53 -12.09
CA ARG A 129 18.24 11.55 -11.93
C ARG A 129 18.77 11.54 -10.49
N ASP A 130 18.97 12.71 -9.91
CA ASP A 130 19.48 12.81 -8.53
C ASP A 130 18.48 12.19 -7.53
N LEU A 131 17.17 12.40 -7.72
CA LEU A 131 16.12 11.75 -6.92
C LEU A 131 16.15 10.23 -7.08
N PHE A 132 16.30 9.73 -8.32
CA PHE A 132 16.45 8.29 -8.55
C PHE A 132 17.66 7.73 -7.80
N GLN A 133 18.81 8.42 -7.85
CA GLN A 133 20.02 7.99 -7.12
C GLN A 133 19.78 7.98 -5.61
N MET A 134 19.12 8.99 -5.08
CA MET A 134 18.74 9.08 -3.67
C MET A 134 17.91 7.87 -3.25
N TYR A 135 16.87 7.54 -4.03
CA TYR A 135 16.05 6.36 -3.75
C TYR A 135 16.85 5.06 -3.92
N ALA A 136 17.70 4.96 -4.93
CA ALA A 136 18.55 3.76 -5.14
C ALA A 136 19.45 3.50 -3.93
N HIS A 137 20.09 4.52 -3.38
CA HIS A 137 20.90 4.39 -2.15
C HIS A 137 20.04 3.97 -0.95
N PHE A 138 18.87 4.49 -0.85
CA PHE A 138 17.94 4.07 0.21
C PHE A 138 17.52 2.60 0.06
N UNK A 139 17.18 2.29 -1.06
CA UNK A 139 16.82 1.11 -1.30
C UNK A 139 17.82 0.20 -1.06
N GLU A 140 19.05 0.35 -1.36
CA GLU A 140 20.25 -0.48 -1.07
C GLU A 140 20.48 -0.68 0.44
N SER A 141 20.37 0.38 1.21
CA SER A 141 20.53 0.33 2.68
C SER A 141 19.51 -0.62 3.35
N ARG A 142 18.33 -0.75 2.76
CA ARG A 142 17.24 -1.61 3.24
C ARG A 142 17.31 -3.04 2.65
N LYS A 143 18.27 -3.28 1.74
CA LYS A 143 18.42 -4.55 1.00
C LYS A 143 17.21 -4.86 0.11
N TRP A 144 16.50 -3.84 -0.34
CA TRP A 144 15.40 -3.97 -1.31
C TRP A 144 15.95 -4.05 -2.72
N ARG A 145 15.22 -4.75 -3.60
CA ARG A 145 15.61 -4.92 -5.00
C ARG A 145 14.95 -3.85 -5.88
N ILE A 146 15.75 -3.24 -6.73
CA ILE A 146 15.25 -2.28 -7.74
C ILE A 146 15.26 -2.96 -9.09
N LYS A 147 14.16 -2.85 -9.83
CA LYS A 147 14.03 -3.32 -11.20
C LYS A 147 13.58 -2.16 -12.08
N LEU A 148 14.43 -1.76 -13.00
CA LEU A 148 14.11 -0.69 -13.95
C LEU A 148 13.04 -1.20 -14.93
N LEU A 149 11.95 -0.43 -15.07
CA LEU A 149 10.84 -0.76 -15.98
C LEU A 149 10.91 0.08 -17.27
N ASN A 150 11.20 1.37 -17.13
CA ASN A 150 11.27 2.28 -18.27
C ASN A 150 12.19 3.46 -17.94
N GLU A 151 12.91 3.97 -18.96
CA GLU A 151 13.69 5.20 -18.82
C GLU A 151 13.69 6.01 -20.11
N SER A 152 13.62 7.32 -19.99
CA SER A 152 13.78 8.28 -21.09
C SER A 152 14.78 9.34 -20.64
N LYS A 153 15.92 9.41 -21.31
CA LYS A 153 17.02 10.32 -20.97
C LYS A 153 17.01 11.58 -21.85
N ASN A 154 17.60 12.65 -21.33
CA ASN A 154 17.97 13.80 -22.13
C ASN A 154 19.47 13.71 -22.51
N ASP A 155 19.93 14.62 -23.36
CA ASP A 155 21.31 14.64 -23.88
C ASP A 155 22.37 14.89 -22.81
N LEU A 156 21.98 15.44 -21.64
CA LEU A 156 22.87 15.74 -20.52
C LEU A 156 22.90 14.61 -19.46
N GLY A 157 22.29 13.46 -19.76
CA GLY A 157 22.27 12.30 -18.86
C GLY A 157 21.28 12.41 -17.71
N GLY A 158 20.36 13.36 -17.76
CA GLY A 158 19.21 13.41 -16.85
C GLY A 158 18.06 12.54 -17.33
N PHE A 159 17.05 12.33 -16.50
CA PHE A 159 15.85 11.57 -16.86
C PHE A 159 14.67 12.52 -17.15
N LYS A 160 14.15 12.49 -18.38
CA LYS A 160 12.83 13.06 -18.68
C LYS A 160 11.76 12.30 -17.94
N GLU A 161 11.91 10.98 -17.90
CA GLU A 161 11.07 10.05 -17.16
C GLU A 161 11.88 8.81 -16.79
N ILE A 162 11.67 8.29 -15.58
CA ILE A 162 12.18 6.99 -15.17
C ILE A 162 11.12 6.30 -14.31
N THR A 163 10.88 5.01 -14.61
CA THR A 163 9.94 4.16 -13.87
C THR A 163 10.67 2.90 -13.42
N PHE A 164 10.53 2.56 -12.15
CA PHE A 164 11.17 1.38 -11.57
C PHE A 164 10.29 0.77 -10.48
N SER A 165 10.36 -0.55 -10.33
CA SER A 165 9.72 -1.24 -9.21
C SER A 165 10.72 -1.50 -8.09
N ILE A 166 10.22 -1.54 -6.88
CA ILE A 166 10.98 -1.85 -5.67
C ILE A 166 10.30 -3.04 -4.99
N GLU A 167 11.07 -4.11 -4.83
CA GLU A 167 10.62 -5.36 -4.20
C GLU A 167 11.26 -5.51 -2.83
N GLY A 168 10.44 -5.80 -1.82
CA GLY A 168 10.92 -5.97 -0.44
C GLY A 168 9.79 -5.95 0.57
N LYS A 169 10.15 -6.04 1.84
CA LYS A 169 9.17 -6.05 2.92
C LYS A 169 8.71 -4.62 3.21
N ASP A 170 7.39 -4.41 3.20
CA ASP A 170 6.70 -3.16 3.61
C ASP A 170 7.22 -1.93 2.85
N VAL A 171 7.52 -2.09 1.56
CA VAL A 171 8.10 -1.03 0.71
C VAL A 171 7.13 0.14 0.58
N PHE A 172 5.86 -0.14 0.27
CA PHE A 172 4.86 0.90 0.04
C PHE A 172 4.63 1.74 1.30
N SER A 173 4.57 1.12 2.47
CA SER A 173 4.36 1.83 3.74
C SER A 173 5.41 2.92 3.99
N HIS A 174 6.66 2.67 3.58
CA HIS A 174 7.78 3.62 3.76
C HIS A 174 7.79 4.72 2.68
N LEU A 175 7.41 4.38 1.45
CA LEU A 175 7.60 5.26 0.30
C LEU A 175 6.33 6.00 -0.13
N LYS A 176 5.13 5.62 0.34
CA LYS A 176 3.85 6.23 -0.06
C LYS A 176 3.83 7.76 0.15
N PHE A 177 4.60 8.28 1.10
CA PHE A 177 4.70 9.72 1.38
C PHE A 177 5.69 10.45 0.45
N GLU A 178 6.38 9.74 -0.43
CA GLU A 178 7.30 10.35 -1.40
C GLU A 178 6.57 10.86 -2.65
N GLY A 179 5.29 10.50 -2.82
CA GLY A 179 4.46 10.96 -3.95
C GLY A 179 4.15 12.45 -3.87
N GLY A 180 4.50 13.18 -4.95
CA GLY A 180 4.26 14.62 -5.01
C GLY A 180 5.28 15.37 -5.85
N VAL A 181 5.24 16.70 -5.75
CA VAL A 181 6.17 17.62 -6.45
C VAL A 181 7.38 17.90 -5.55
N HIS A 182 8.56 17.57 -6.04
CA HIS A 182 9.86 17.83 -5.39
C HIS A 182 10.51 19.04 -6.06
N ARG A 183 10.79 20.07 -5.30
CA ARG A 183 11.38 21.33 -5.79
C ARG A 183 12.86 21.40 -5.44
N VAL A 184 13.71 21.76 -6.41
CA VAL A 184 15.14 21.96 -6.20
C VAL A 184 15.50 23.43 -6.41
N GLN A 185 16.39 23.94 -5.56
CA GLN A 185 17.00 25.26 -5.69
C GLN A 185 18.52 25.06 -5.67
N ARG A 186 19.15 25.28 -6.82
CA ARG A 186 20.61 25.22 -6.97
C ARG A 186 21.06 25.98 -8.22
N VAL A 187 22.36 26.18 -8.34
CA VAL A 187 22.98 26.68 -9.57
C VAL A 187 23.05 25.48 -10.54
N PRO A 188 22.32 25.51 -11.68
CA PRO A 188 22.37 24.38 -12.63
C PRO A 188 23.78 24.21 -13.24
N LYS A 189 24.11 23.00 -13.65
CA LYS A 189 25.35 22.72 -14.40
C LYS A 189 25.40 23.46 -15.75
N THR A 190 24.25 23.85 -16.25
CA THR A 190 24.09 24.58 -17.52
C THR A 190 24.13 26.09 -17.35
N GLU A 191 24.19 26.60 -16.12
CA GLU A 191 24.20 28.05 -15.83
C GLU A 191 25.63 28.60 -15.76
N THR A 192 25.94 29.55 -16.61
CA THR A 192 27.29 30.14 -16.70
C THR A 192 27.50 31.37 -15.81
N GLN A 193 26.42 32.00 -15.33
CA GLN A 193 26.45 33.21 -14.52
C GLN A 193 26.29 32.97 -13.02
N GLY A 194 26.22 31.69 -12.61
CA GLY A 194 26.12 31.33 -11.20
C GLY A 194 24.76 31.63 -10.55
N ARG A 195 23.72 31.88 -11.31
CA ARG A 195 22.40 32.21 -10.77
C ARG A 195 21.70 30.94 -10.26
N ILE A 196 21.04 31.05 -9.10
CA ILE A 196 20.24 29.98 -8.52
C ILE A 196 18.94 29.85 -9.33
N HIS A 197 18.67 28.65 -9.84
CA HIS A 197 17.41 28.33 -10.52
C HIS A 197 16.53 27.47 -9.60
N THR A 198 15.24 27.57 -9.83
CA THR A 198 14.24 26.74 -9.15
C THR A 198 13.60 25.82 -10.20
N SER A 199 13.81 24.52 -10.03
CA SER A 199 13.25 23.48 -10.90
C SER A 199 12.43 22.50 -10.07
N ALA A 200 11.64 21.67 -10.74
CA ALA A 200 10.80 20.67 -10.08
C ALA A 200 10.82 19.33 -10.83
N ALA A 201 10.67 18.25 -10.08
CA ALA A 201 10.39 16.91 -10.60
C ALA A 201 9.18 16.37 -9.85
N THR A 202 8.39 15.55 -10.52
CA THR A 202 7.24 14.88 -9.90
C THR A 202 7.59 13.43 -9.62
N VAL A 203 7.13 12.94 -8.48
CA VAL A 203 7.27 11.55 -8.06
C VAL A 203 5.86 10.99 -7.87
N ALA A 204 5.54 9.90 -8.53
CA ALA A 204 4.34 9.10 -8.24
C ALA A 204 4.77 7.80 -7.60
N VAL A 205 4.10 7.41 -6.55
CA VAL A 205 4.38 6.19 -5.77
C VAL A 205 3.11 5.35 -5.77
N LEU A 206 3.15 4.22 -6.45
CA LEU A 206 1.98 3.37 -6.68
C LEU A 206 2.25 1.97 -6.10
N PRO A 207 1.28 1.36 -5.41
CA PRO A 207 1.44 -0.04 -5.02
C PRO A 207 1.43 -0.91 -6.27
N GLU A 208 2.27 -1.95 -6.28
CA GLU A 208 2.26 -2.94 -7.34
C GLU A 208 0.96 -3.75 -7.24
N VAL A 209 0.17 -3.74 -8.31
CA VAL A 209 -1.09 -4.49 -8.36
C VAL A 209 -0.86 -5.89 -8.90
N GLU A 210 -1.57 -6.84 -8.35
CA GLU A 210 -1.55 -8.23 -8.82
C GLU A 210 -2.20 -8.34 -10.20
N ASP A 211 -1.78 -9.32 -10.96
CA ASP A 211 -2.39 -9.61 -12.27
C ASP A 211 -3.88 -9.91 -12.11
N VAL A 212 -4.67 -9.38 -13.02
CA VAL A 212 -6.11 -9.60 -13.02
C VAL A 212 -6.40 -11.06 -13.40
N GLU A 213 -6.92 -11.82 -12.46
CA GLU A 213 -7.42 -13.18 -12.72
C GLU A 213 -8.94 -13.14 -12.79
N ILE A 214 -9.50 -13.65 -13.90
CA ILE A 214 -10.95 -13.70 -14.08
C ILE A 214 -11.44 -15.13 -13.85
N GLU A 215 -12.08 -15.33 -12.71
CA GLU A 215 -12.87 -16.54 -12.45
C GLU A 215 -14.32 -16.25 -12.82
N ILE A 216 -14.87 -17.09 -13.70
CA ILE A 216 -16.27 -17.00 -14.08
C ILE A 216 -17.04 -18.09 -13.33
N ASN A 217 -17.87 -17.69 -12.39
CA ASN A 217 -18.75 -18.62 -11.70
C ASN A 217 -19.89 -19.04 -12.66
N PRO A 218 -20.08 -20.31 -12.92
CA PRO A 218 -21.18 -20.77 -13.76
C PRO A 218 -22.57 -20.30 -13.32
N GLY A 219 -22.78 -20.08 -12.02
CA GLY A 219 -24.01 -19.54 -11.45
C GLY A 219 -24.35 -18.11 -11.88
N ASP A 220 -23.34 -17.36 -12.30
CA ASP A 220 -23.48 -15.95 -12.74
C ASP A 220 -23.78 -15.85 -14.25
N LEU A 221 -23.90 -16.99 -14.92
CA LEU A 221 -24.12 -17.02 -16.36
C LEU A 221 -25.55 -17.44 -16.69
N ARG A 222 -26.24 -16.62 -17.49
CA ARG A 222 -27.46 -17.03 -18.16
C ARG A 222 -27.11 -17.39 -19.61
N ILE A 223 -27.39 -18.62 -19.99
CA ILE A 223 -27.09 -19.17 -21.32
C ILE A 223 -28.39 -19.41 -22.06
N ASP A 224 -28.62 -18.65 -23.13
CA ASP A 224 -29.78 -18.79 -24.01
C ASP A 224 -29.33 -19.40 -25.35
N VAL A 225 -30.07 -20.37 -25.83
CA VAL A 225 -29.85 -21.04 -27.14
C VAL A 225 -30.98 -20.68 -28.06
N TYR A 226 -30.66 -20.37 -29.31
CA TYR A 226 -31.65 -20.00 -30.31
C TYR A 226 -31.15 -20.34 -31.73
N ARG A 227 -32.03 -20.20 -32.69
CA ARG A 227 -31.68 -20.43 -34.10
C ARG A 227 -30.79 -19.32 -34.64
N SER A 228 -29.72 -19.73 -35.29
CA SER A 228 -28.83 -18.76 -35.95
C SER A 228 -29.55 -18.04 -37.08
N SER A 229 -29.27 -16.75 -37.26
CA SER A 229 -29.82 -15.92 -38.33
C SER A 229 -28.72 -15.60 -39.35
N GLY A 230 -29.04 -15.78 -40.65
CA GLY A 230 -28.07 -15.44 -41.70
C GLY A 230 -28.33 -16.21 -43.00
N PRO A 231 -27.64 -15.83 -44.06
CA PRO A 231 -27.71 -16.55 -45.35
C PRO A 231 -27.09 -17.95 -45.19
N GLY A 232 -27.88 -19.00 -45.31
CA GLY A 232 -27.45 -20.39 -45.18
C GLY A 232 -28.48 -21.38 -45.61
N GLY A 233 -28.11 -22.65 -45.71
CA GLY A 233 -28.97 -23.74 -46.12
C GLY A 233 -29.89 -24.20 -45.02
N GLN A 234 -30.58 -25.37 -45.22
CA GLN A 234 -31.58 -25.91 -44.29
C GLN A 234 -31.08 -26.08 -42.86
N SER A 235 -29.79 -26.41 -42.65
CA SER A 235 -29.22 -26.61 -41.32
C SER A 235 -29.17 -25.35 -40.45
N VAL A 236 -29.05 -24.17 -41.07
CA VAL A 236 -29.03 -22.87 -40.35
C VAL A 236 -30.42 -22.55 -39.79
N ASN A 237 -31.47 -22.93 -40.53
CA ASN A 237 -32.84 -22.59 -40.19
C ASN A 237 -33.56 -23.65 -39.30
N THR A 238 -32.94 -24.79 -39.09
CA THR A 238 -33.58 -25.92 -38.36
C THR A 238 -32.90 -26.24 -37.02
N THR A 239 -31.65 -25.81 -36.80
CA THR A 239 -30.89 -26.21 -35.61
C THR A 239 -30.63 -24.99 -34.69
N ASP A 240 -30.93 -25.15 -33.39
CA ASP A 240 -30.67 -24.14 -32.36
C ASP A 240 -29.16 -24.15 -32.01
N SER A 241 -28.33 -23.63 -32.92
CA SER A 241 -26.87 -23.64 -32.78
C SER A 241 -26.27 -22.31 -32.23
N ALA A 242 -27.03 -21.22 -32.31
CA ALA A 242 -26.57 -19.92 -31.77
C ALA A 242 -26.68 -19.90 -30.25
N VAL A 243 -25.66 -19.36 -29.61
CA VAL A 243 -25.55 -19.26 -28.15
C VAL A 243 -25.36 -17.81 -27.76
N ARG A 244 -26.18 -17.35 -26.81
CA ARG A 244 -26.04 -16.06 -26.15
C ARG A 244 -25.73 -16.31 -24.68
N ILE A 245 -24.60 -15.77 -24.19
CA ILE A 245 -24.22 -15.84 -22.78
C ILE A 245 -24.31 -14.41 -22.19
N THR A 246 -25.09 -14.28 -21.14
CA THR A 246 -25.20 -13.05 -20.37
C THR A 246 -24.54 -13.26 -19.02
N HIS A 247 -23.55 -12.45 -18.70
CA HIS A 247 -22.94 -12.41 -17.36
C HIS A 247 -23.80 -11.49 -16.48
N ILE A 248 -24.53 -12.07 -15.55
CA ILE A 248 -25.57 -11.39 -14.75
C ILE A 248 -25.02 -10.18 -13.97
N PRO A 249 -23.86 -10.32 -13.23
CA PRO A 249 -23.37 -9.20 -12.41
C PRO A 249 -22.94 -7.98 -13.23
N THR A 250 -22.35 -8.17 -14.41
CA THR A 250 -21.82 -7.05 -15.22
C THR A 250 -22.74 -6.62 -16.36
N GLY A 251 -23.76 -7.43 -16.66
CA GLY A 251 -24.67 -7.21 -17.77
C GLY A 251 -24.04 -7.45 -19.16
N LEU A 252 -22.81 -7.96 -19.23
CA LEU A 252 -22.13 -8.24 -20.49
C LEU A 252 -22.80 -9.37 -21.24
N VAL A 253 -23.06 -9.14 -22.53
CA VAL A 253 -23.70 -10.13 -23.41
C VAL A 253 -22.74 -10.49 -24.53
N VAL A 254 -22.56 -11.79 -24.76
CA VAL A 254 -21.77 -12.33 -25.88
C VAL A 254 -22.66 -13.28 -26.67
N ILE A 255 -22.66 -13.09 -27.99
CA ILE A 255 -23.39 -13.92 -28.93
C ILE A 255 -22.39 -14.63 -29.84
N CYS A 256 -22.56 -15.95 -30.03
CA CYS A 256 -21.73 -16.71 -30.95
C CYS A 256 -22.63 -17.65 -31.78
N GLN A 257 -22.51 -17.53 -33.12
CA GLN A 257 -23.32 -18.31 -34.06
C GLN A 257 -22.53 -18.78 -35.29
N ASN A 258 -21.17 -18.70 -35.19
CA ASN A 258 -20.30 -18.94 -36.35
C ASN A 258 -20.12 -20.42 -36.69
N GLU A 259 -20.32 -21.30 -35.72
CA GLU A 259 -20.14 -22.72 -35.89
C GLU A 259 -21.51 -23.45 -35.98
N LYS A 260 -21.52 -24.59 -36.66
CA LYS A 260 -22.72 -25.46 -36.74
C LYS A 260 -22.99 -26.18 -35.41
N SER A 261 -22.00 -26.27 -34.53
CA SER A 261 -22.10 -26.97 -33.25
C SER A 261 -22.41 -26.00 -32.13
N GLN A 262 -23.48 -26.19 -31.41
CA GLN A 262 -23.85 -25.45 -30.20
C GLN A 262 -22.73 -25.47 -29.14
N LEU A 263 -22.10 -26.66 -28.94
CA LEU A 263 -21.00 -26.80 -27.96
C LEU A 263 -19.80 -25.95 -28.34
N LYS A 264 -19.44 -25.86 -29.62
CA LYS A 264 -18.33 -25.01 -30.09
C LYS A 264 -18.70 -23.56 -29.92
N ASN A 265 -19.91 -23.15 -30.25
CA ASN A 265 -20.39 -21.77 -30.05
C ASN A 265 -20.37 -21.38 -28.57
N LYS A 266 -20.80 -22.30 -27.66
CA LYS A 266 -20.75 -22.07 -26.21
C LYS A 266 -19.31 -21.86 -25.71
N ALA A 267 -18.38 -22.74 -26.12
CA ALA A 267 -16.98 -22.65 -25.76
C ALA A 267 -16.37 -21.34 -26.27
N GLN A 268 -16.65 -20.96 -27.50
CA GLN A 268 -16.18 -19.71 -28.10
C GLN A 268 -16.77 -18.49 -27.38
N ALA A 269 -18.07 -18.51 -27.08
CA ALA A 269 -18.74 -17.42 -26.37
C ALA A 269 -18.15 -17.23 -24.95
N LEU A 270 -17.84 -18.31 -24.22
CA LEU A 270 -17.17 -18.25 -22.91
C LEU A 270 -15.77 -17.65 -23.02
N LYS A 271 -15.01 -18.02 -24.04
CA LYS A 271 -13.68 -17.47 -24.31
C LYS A 271 -13.74 -15.96 -24.55
N VAL A 272 -14.70 -15.52 -25.38
CA VAL A 272 -14.91 -14.10 -25.69
C VAL A 272 -15.38 -13.35 -24.44
N LEU A 273 -16.29 -13.94 -23.66
CA LEU A 273 -16.77 -13.35 -22.41
C LEU A 273 -15.62 -13.12 -21.42
N ARG A 274 -14.75 -14.14 -21.25
CA ARG A 274 -13.57 -14.04 -20.36
C ARG A 274 -12.66 -12.89 -20.79
N ALA A 275 -12.41 -12.78 -22.10
CA ALA A 275 -11.57 -11.71 -22.64
C ALA A 275 -12.18 -10.30 -22.40
N ARG A 276 -13.49 -10.16 -22.57
CA ARG A 276 -14.19 -8.88 -22.33
C ARG A 276 -14.25 -8.52 -20.83
N LEU A 277 -14.43 -9.52 -19.96
CA LEU A 277 -14.40 -9.29 -18.51
C LEU A 277 -13.00 -8.86 -18.07
N TYR A 278 -11.96 -9.53 -18.59
CA TYR A 278 -10.55 -9.17 -18.34
C TYR A 278 -10.27 -7.72 -18.78
N GLU A 279 -10.67 -7.37 -20.00
CA GLU A 279 -10.48 -6.01 -20.55
C GLU A 279 -11.18 -4.96 -19.66
N LYS A 280 -12.41 -5.23 -19.25
CA LYS A 280 -13.18 -4.31 -18.39
C LYS A 280 -12.52 -4.12 -17.01
N GLU A 281 -12.06 -5.21 -16.41
CA GLU A 281 -11.39 -5.16 -15.09
C GLU A 281 -10.05 -4.43 -15.19
N LEU A 282 -9.31 -4.71 -16.27
CA LEU A 282 -8.03 -4.02 -16.54
C LEU A 282 -8.23 -2.52 -16.74
N GLU A 283 -9.28 -2.10 -17.48
CA GLU A 283 -9.63 -0.68 -17.65
C GLU A 283 -9.99 -0.03 -16.32
N ALA A 284 -10.75 -0.72 -15.48
CA ALA A 284 -11.13 -0.21 -14.15
C ALA A 284 -9.87 -0.01 -13.28
N GLN A 285 -8.98 -1.01 -13.23
CA GLN A 285 -7.72 -0.94 -12.49
C GLN A 285 -6.83 0.21 -13.01
N GLN A 286 -6.70 0.34 -14.32
CA GLN A 286 -5.91 1.42 -14.94
C GLN A 286 -6.49 2.80 -14.61
N SER A 287 -7.82 2.91 -14.59
CA SER A 287 -8.52 4.17 -14.25
C SER A 287 -8.20 4.60 -12.81
N VAL A 288 -8.27 3.66 -11.86
CA VAL A 288 -7.93 3.92 -10.44
C VAL A 288 -6.47 4.36 -10.32
N THR A 289 -5.55 3.63 -10.95
CA THR A 289 -4.11 3.94 -10.93
C THR A 289 -3.83 5.32 -11.55
N ALA A 290 -4.51 5.65 -12.65
CA ALA A 290 -4.38 6.96 -13.32
C ALA A 290 -4.89 8.10 -12.43
N GLU A 291 -5.97 7.88 -11.70
CA GLU A 291 -6.53 8.85 -10.77
C GLU A 291 -5.59 9.07 -9.56
N GLN A 292 -5.07 8.01 -8.97
CA GLN A 292 -4.08 8.08 -7.89
C GLN A 292 -2.83 8.87 -8.34
N ARG A 293 -2.28 8.52 -9.51
CA ARG A 293 -1.13 9.21 -10.11
C ARG A 293 -1.42 10.70 -10.30
N ARG A 294 -2.59 11.05 -10.84
CA ARG A 294 -3.01 12.44 -11.07
C ARG A 294 -3.11 13.22 -9.75
N GLY A 295 -3.65 12.59 -8.72
CA GLY A 295 -3.76 13.20 -7.38
C GLY A 295 -2.40 13.53 -6.77
N MET A 296 -1.38 12.67 -6.97
CA MET A 296 -0.02 12.90 -6.46
C MET A 296 0.73 13.98 -7.24
N VAL A 297 0.66 13.91 -8.57
CA VAL A 297 1.47 14.75 -9.47
C VAL A 297 0.88 16.16 -9.63
N GLY A 298 -0.44 16.31 -9.53
CA GLY A 298 -1.12 17.58 -9.75
C GLY A 298 -0.80 18.15 -11.14
N SER A 299 -0.50 19.43 -11.22
CA SER A 299 -0.07 20.10 -12.45
C SER A 299 1.43 19.95 -12.72
N GLY A 300 2.21 19.44 -11.75
CA GLY A 300 3.67 19.38 -11.81
C GLY A 300 4.35 20.74 -11.62
N ASP A 301 3.60 21.78 -11.24
CA ASP A 301 4.15 23.10 -11.00
C ASP A 301 4.91 23.16 -9.66
N ARG A 302 6.02 23.89 -9.66
CA ARG A 302 6.87 24.07 -8.49
C ARG A 302 6.17 24.71 -7.28
N SER A 303 5.01 25.32 -7.44
CA SER A 303 4.21 25.88 -6.35
C SER A 303 3.51 24.79 -5.52
N GLU A 304 3.22 23.64 -6.13
CA GLU A 304 2.54 22.50 -5.49
C GLU A 304 3.49 21.59 -4.71
N ARG A 305 4.74 22.05 -4.47
CA ARG A 305 5.79 21.23 -3.85
C ARG A 305 5.39 20.64 -2.49
N ILE A 306 5.67 19.37 -2.32
CA ILE A 306 5.64 18.71 -1.00
C ILE A 306 6.97 18.94 -0.28
N ARG A 307 8.08 19.03 -1.05
CA ARG A 307 9.44 19.11 -0.47
C ARG A 307 10.32 20.05 -1.29
N THR A 308 11.21 20.76 -0.59
CA THR A 308 12.22 21.66 -1.21
C THR A 308 13.63 21.23 -0.82
N TYR A 309 14.49 21.05 -1.81
CA TYR A 309 15.91 20.72 -1.70
C TYR A 309 16.71 21.98 -2.05
N ASN A 310 17.25 22.65 -1.05
CA ASN A 310 18.01 23.92 -1.20
C ASN A 310 19.51 23.64 -1.05
N PHE A 311 20.21 23.49 -2.16
CA PHE A 311 21.63 23.12 -2.19
C PHE A 311 22.53 24.23 -1.63
N PRO A 312 22.35 25.52 -1.98
CA PRO A 312 23.18 26.59 -1.39
C PRO A 312 23.11 26.65 0.13
N GLN A 313 22.00 26.28 0.75
CA GLN A 313 21.81 26.28 2.19
C GLN A 313 22.05 24.91 2.84
N GLY A 314 22.32 23.85 2.05
CA GLY A 314 22.48 22.48 2.56
C GLY A 314 21.21 21.97 3.27
N ARG A 315 20.04 22.43 2.85
CA ARG A 315 18.79 22.29 3.59
C ARG A 315 17.72 21.59 2.76
N MET A 316 17.00 20.65 3.40
CA MET A 316 15.78 20.07 2.87
C MET A 316 14.62 20.48 3.79
N THR A 317 13.48 20.85 3.19
CA THR A 317 12.24 21.17 3.94
C THR A 317 11.08 20.35 3.38
N ASP A 318 10.43 19.59 4.25
CA ASP A 318 9.14 18.96 3.94
C ASP A 318 8.02 19.89 4.42
N HIS A 319 7.23 20.40 3.47
CA HIS A 319 6.23 21.42 3.72
C HIS A 319 4.95 20.89 4.37
N ARG A 320 4.70 19.60 4.30
CA ARG A 320 3.50 18.97 4.88
C ARG A 320 3.51 18.99 6.41
N ILE A 321 4.69 18.77 6.98
CA ILE A 321 4.88 18.71 8.45
C ILE A 321 5.83 19.81 8.96
N ASN A 322 6.20 20.75 8.09
CA ASN A 322 7.16 21.85 8.38
C ASN A 322 8.50 21.35 8.93
N LEU A 323 8.92 20.15 8.52
CA LEU A 323 10.21 19.56 8.91
C LEU A 323 11.33 20.21 8.09
N THR A 324 12.35 20.75 8.76
CA THR A 324 13.53 21.33 8.12
C THR A 324 14.79 20.64 8.64
N LEU A 325 15.59 20.08 7.73
CA LEU A 325 16.82 19.36 8.02
C LEU A 325 18.00 20.01 7.27
N TYR A 326 19.07 20.36 8.01
CA TYR A 326 20.31 20.94 7.45
C TYR A 326 21.34 19.83 7.15
N LYS A 327 20.88 18.75 6.54
CA LYS A 327 21.66 17.54 6.20
C LYS A 327 21.34 17.06 4.78
N LEU A 328 21.27 18.02 3.85
CA LEU A 328 20.84 17.72 2.47
C LEU A 328 21.73 16.65 1.83
N GLU A 329 23.04 16.69 2.02
CA GLU A 329 23.97 15.70 1.46
C GLU A 329 23.65 14.28 1.94
N ASP A 330 23.43 14.12 3.24
CA ASP A 330 23.06 12.83 3.83
C ASP A 330 21.77 12.28 3.21
N ILE A 331 20.78 13.15 3.04
CA ILE A 331 19.48 12.80 2.44
C ILE A 331 19.68 12.33 0.98
N MET A 332 20.48 13.07 0.20
CA MET A 332 20.78 12.71 -1.20
C MET A 332 21.60 11.41 -1.30
N LEU A 333 22.31 11.03 -0.23
CA LEU A 333 23.00 9.74 -0.11
C LEU A 333 22.09 8.61 0.42
N GLY A 334 20.79 8.86 0.52
CA GLY A 334 19.80 7.82 0.83
C GLY A 334 19.41 7.70 2.31
N LYS A 335 19.86 8.63 3.19
CA LYS A 335 19.44 8.60 4.61
C LYS A 335 18.03 9.19 4.78
N LEU A 336 17.05 8.55 4.14
CA LEU A 336 15.65 9.02 4.10
C LEU A 336 14.87 8.75 5.38
N GLU A 337 15.35 7.88 6.27
CA GLU A 337 14.70 7.59 7.56
C GLU A 337 14.38 8.86 8.33
N GLN A 338 15.31 9.83 8.34
CA GLN A 338 15.17 11.11 9.04
C GLN A 338 13.97 11.93 8.55
N VAL A 339 13.44 11.61 7.39
CA VAL A 339 12.27 12.27 6.77
C VAL A 339 11.03 11.36 6.88
N ILE A 340 11.20 10.08 6.59
CA ILE A 340 10.11 9.09 6.55
C ILE A 340 9.52 8.86 7.94
N GLU A 341 10.35 8.70 8.98
CA GLU A 341 9.88 8.44 10.35
C GLU A 341 8.99 9.58 10.90
N PRO A 342 9.37 10.86 10.78
CA PRO A 342 8.46 11.94 11.19
C PRO A 342 7.16 12.01 10.39
N LEU A 343 7.18 11.67 9.09
CA LEU A 343 5.98 11.62 8.26
C LEU A 343 5.04 10.49 8.69
N LEU A 344 5.59 9.32 8.96
CA LEU A 344 4.84 8.17 9.49
C LEU A 344 4.20 8.52 10.83
N SER A 345 4.98 9.09 11.74
CA SER A 345 4.51 9.51 13.08
C SER A 345 3.39 10.55 12.98
N HIS A 346 3.55 11.53 12.10
CA HIS A 346 2.54 12.57 11.87
C HIS A 346 1.24 11.94 11.33
N HIS A 347 1.35 11.06 10.34
CA HIS A 347 0.21 10.37 9.74
C HIS A 347 -0.55 9.51 10.78
N GLN A 348 0.20 8.75 11.61
CA GLN A 348 -0.38 7.96 12.70
C GLN A 348 -1.12 8.85 13.71
N ALA A 349 -0.52 10.00 14.07
CA ALA A 349 -1.15 10.95 14.98
C ALA A 349 -2.43 11.56 14.40
N GLU A 350 -2.47 11.80 13.09
CA GLU A 350 -3.69 12.27 12.41
C GLU A 350 -4.78 11.20 12.40
N GLN A 351 -4.41 9.94 12.14
CA GLN A 351 -5.36 8.81 12.15
C GLN A 351 -5.94 8.60 13.55
N LEU A 352 -5.13 8.71 14.61
CA LEU A 352 -5.59 8.60 16.00
C LEU A 352 -6.59 9.72 16.38
N LYS A 353 -6.43 10.92 15.81
CA LYS A 353 -7.37 12.03 16.05
C LYS A 353 -8.70 11.84 15.30
N ALA A 354 -8.68 11.12 14.18
CA ALA A 354 -9.85 10.87 13.34
C ALA A 354 -10.67 9.64 13.79
N SER A 355 -10.06 8.72 14.52
CA SER A 355 -10.71 7.50 15.06
C SER A 355 -11.36 7.75 16.43
#